data_4e36772fdfb4c353a444132c79e9b678
#
_entry.id   4e36772fdfb4c353a444132c79e9b678
#
_cell.length_a   1.000
_cell.length_b   1.000
_cell.length_c   1.000
_cell.angle_alpha   90.00
_cell.angle_beta   90.00
_cell.angle_gamma   90.00
#
_symmetry.space_group_name_H-M   'P 1'
#
loop_
_entity.id
_entity.type
_entity.pdbx_description
1 polymer ?
#
loop_
_entity_poly.entity_id
_entity_poly.type
_entity_poly.pdbx_seq_one_letter_code
_entity_poly.pdbx_strand_id
1 'polypeptide(L)'
;SALSGVAASNATLAFFGGGSLAAGGLGMAGGAAVLGGLVAGPALLVMGVIIGAKGGKNLEEAKTQSAEASKYCEQMMAGADQCVAIRRRSYMFHALLARLDAKFLPSILEMENIIKTEGTDYSQFRQESKKTIAAAASTAASIKAVLDTPLLAEDGSLTLESEKLMKNSGM
;
A
#
# COMPACT_ATOMS: atom_id res chain seq x y z
N SER A 1 25.10 21.46 8.57
CA SER A 1 24.24 22.48 7.94
C SER A 1 22.94 21.83 7.49
N ALA A 2 21.81 22.26 8.02
CA ALA A 2 20.51 21.78 7.60
C ALA A 2 20.19 22.35 6.21
N LEU A 3 19.83 21.47 5.27
CA LEU A 3 19.30 21.88 3.97
C LEU A 3 17.93 22.54 4.21
N SER A 4 17.72 23.73 3.67
CA SER A 4 16.46 24.46 3.79
C SER A 4 15.87 24.79 2.42
N GLY A 5 14.55 24.93 2.34
CA GLY A 5 13.84 25.33 1.15
C GLY A 5 13.91 24.31 0.00
N VAL A 6 14.17 24.79 -1.21
CA VAL A 6 14.15 23.99 -2.46
C VAL A 6 15.14 22.82 -2.42
N ALA A 7 16.30 22.98 -1.80
CA ALA A 7 17.30 21.94 -1.69
C ALA A 7 16.82 20.76 -0.82
N ALA A 8 16.12 21.05 0.27
CA ALA A 8 15.51 20.01 1.13
C ALA A 8 14.38 19.25 0.39
N SER A 9 13.53 19.97 -0.33
CA SER A 9 12.45 19.38 -1.13
C SER A 9 13.00 18.46 -2.23
N ASN A 10 14.04 18.92 -2.93
CA ASN A 10 14.68 18.13 -3.99
C ASN A 10 15.38 16.87 -3.45
N ALA A 11 16.03 16.98 -2.27
CA ALA A 11 16.63 15.82 -1.61
C ALA A 11 15.58 14.79 -1.16
N THR A 12 14.45 15.26 -0.66
CA THR A 12 13.32 14.39 -0.28
C THR A 12 12.71 13.68 -1.49
N LEU A 13 12.49 14.39 -2.59
CA LEU A 13 11.98 13.78 -3.83
C LEU A 13 12.97 12.76 -4.40
N ALA A 14 14.27 13.06 -4.40
CA ALA A 14 15.29 12.14 -4.86
C ALA A 14 15.36 10.87 -3.96
N PHE A 15 15.14 11.01 -2.66
CA PHE A 15 15.07 9.89 -1.73
C PHE A 15 13.89 8.94 -2.08
N PHE A 16 12.69 9.48 -2.32
CA PHE A 16 11.53 8.69 -2.75
C PHE A 16 11.69 8.10 -4.15
N GLY A 17 12.50 8.71 -5.02
CA GLY A 17 12.86 8.18 -6.34
C GLY A 17 13.95 7.11 -6.33
N GLY A 18 14.36 6.63 -5.15
CA GLY A 18 15.40 5.60 -5.00
C GLY A 18 16.83 6.14 -5.07
N GLY A 19 17.04 7.44 -4.85
CA GLY A 19 18.34 8.09 -4.87
C GLY A 19 18.57 9.00 -6.09
N SER A 20 19.78 9.56 -6.20
CA SER A 20 20.14 10.42 -7.31
C SER A 20 20.30 9.64 -8.62
N LEU A 21 20.14 10.30 -9.77
CA LEU A 21 20.41 9.72 -11.09
C LEU A 21 21.84 9.14 -11.21
N ALA A 22 22.81 9.79 -10.56
CA ALA A 22 24.19 9.35 -10.54
C ALA A 22 24.42 8.05 -9.74
N ALA A 23 23.49 7.72 -8.82
CA ALA A 23 23.51 6.50 -8.02
C ALA A 23 22.59 5.40 -8.59
N GLY A 24 22.08 5.56 -9.82
CA GLY A 24 21.19 4.60 -10.47
C GLY A 24 19.72 4.71 -10.06
N GLY A 25 19.36 5.72 -9.28
CA GLY A 25 17.97 6.01 -8.95
C GLY A 25 17.26 6.84 -10.04
N LEU A 26 15.94 6.92 -9.96
CA LEU A 26 15.12 7.74 -10.89
C LEU A 26 15.14 9.24 -10.53
N GLY A 27 15.89 9.64 -9.50
CA GLY A 27 16.03 11.03 -9.07
C GLY A 27 14.71 11.66 -8.63
N MET A 28 14.62 12.98 -8.80
CA MET A 28 13.41 13.74 -8.47
C MET A 28 12.20 13.36 -9.33
N ALA A 29 12.44 12.97 -10.60
CA ALA A 29 11.35 12.56 -11.50
C ALA A 29 10.70 11.26 -11.02
N GLY A 30 11.51 10.28 -10.56
CA GLY A 30 11.02 9.04 -9.96
C GLY A 30 10.28 9.28 -8.64
N GLY A 31 10.80 10.16 -7.78
CA GLY A 31 10.12 10.56 -6.55
C GLY A 31 8.78 11.26 -6.80
N ALA A 32 8.74 12.13 -7.80
CA ALA A 32 7.49 12.77 -8.22
C ALA A 32 6.49 11.77 -8.83
N ALA A 33 6.97 10.78 -9.59
CA ALA A 33 6.13 9.72 -10.16
C ALA A 33 5.56 8.80 -9.07
N VAL A 34 6.37 8.41 -8.08
CA VAL A 34 5.93 7.59 -6.95
C VAL A 34 4.91 8.34 -6.09
N LEU A 35 5.17 9.59 -5.73
CA LEU A 35 4.25 10.42 -4.96
C LEU A 35 3.04 10.86 -5.80
N GLY A 36 3.22 11.11 -7.10
CA GLY A 36 2.15 11.50 -8.03
C GLY A 36 1.25 10.35 -8.44
N GLY A 37 1.75 9.10 -8.43
CA GLY A 37 0.94 7.90 -8.61
C GLY A 37 0.07 7.60 -7.39
N LEU A 38 0.50 8.05 -6.19
CA LEU A 38 -0.25 7.90 -4.94
C LEU A 38 -1.19 9.07 -4.65
N VAL A 39 -0.91 10.24 -5.19
CA VAL A 39 -1.66 11.49 -4.94
C VAL A 39 -1.71 12.27 -6.25
N ALA A 40 -2.74 12.06 -7.05
CA ALA A 40 -3.12 12.82 -8.25
C ALA A 40 -2.06 13.85 -8.74
N GLY A 41 -1.24 13.44 -9.70
CA GLY A 41 -0.06 14.11 -10.25
C GLY A 41 -0.05 15.61 -10.59
N PRO A 42 -1.16 16.36 -10.70
CA PRO A 42 -1.13 17.79 -10.98
C PRO A 42 -0.67 18.66 -9.79
N ALA A 43 -0.88 18.22 -8.56
CA ALA A 43 -0.65 19.07 -7.38
C ALA A 43 0.84 19.45 -7.16
N LEU A 44 1.77 18.52 -7.44
CA LEU A 44 3.21 18.79 -7.21
C LEU A 44 3.86 19.64 -8.32
N LEU A 45 3.37 19.55 -9.57
CA LEU A 45 3.90 20.38 -10.66
C LEU A 45 3.57 21.86 -10.49
N VAL A 46 2.42 22.18 -9.89
CA VAL A 46 2.00 23.56 -9.70
C VAL A 46 2.64 24.19 -8.48
N MET A 47 2.99 23.43 -7.45
CA MET A 47 3.78 23.97 -6.33
C MET A 47 5.14 24.53 -6.79
N GLY A 48 5.77 23.88 -7.77
CA GLY A 48 7.01 24.38 -8.39
C GLY A 48 6.84 25.72 -9.13
N VAL A 49 5.69 25.96 -9.73
CA VAL A 49 5.39 27.19 -10.47
C VAL A 49 5.05 28.36 -9.53
N ILE A 50 4.31 28.10 -8.44
CA ILE A 50 3.94 29.13 -7.44
C ILE A 50 5.18 29.66 -6.70
N ILE A 51 6.15 28.82 -6.37
CA ILE A 51 7.39 29.23 -5.70
C ILE A 51 8.31 30.00 -6.67
N GLY A 52 8.20 29.80 -7.97
CA GLY A 52 9.01 30.48 -9.01
C GLY A 52 8.47 31.84 -9.49
N ALA A 53 7.19 32.11 -9.28
CA ALA A 53 6.57 33.38 -9.72
C ALA A 53 6.80 34.49 -8.71
N LYS A 54 7.75 35.40 -9.01
CA LYS A 54 7.92 36.66 -8.28
C LYS A 54 6.64 37.50 -8.38
N GLY A 55 6.05 37.82 -7.22
CA GLY A 55 4.77 38.48 -7.10
C GLY A 55 4.60 39.75 -7.93
N GLY A 56 3.65 39.72 -8.85
CA GLY A 56 3.11 40.88 -9.54
C GLY A 56 2.15 41.69 -8.65
N LYS A 57 2.06 42.95 -8.86
CA LYS A 57 1.48 43.97 -7.96
C LYS A 57 -0.07 44.06 -7.97
N ASN A 58 -0.80 43.05 -8.38
CA ASN A 58 -2.25 43.16 -8.48
C ASN A 58 -2.98 42.32 -7.44
N LEU A 59 -3.92 42.94 -6.71
CA LEU A 59 -4.75 42.34 -5.67
C LEU A 59 -5.61 41.18 -6.21
N GLU A 60 -5.99 41.20 -7.48
CA GLU A 60 -6.75 40.14 -8.14
C GLU A 60 -5.90 38.91 -8.38
N GLU A 61 -4.65 39.05 -8.82
CA GLU A 61 -3.70 37.93 -8.92
C GLU A 61 -3.44 37.28 -7.56
N ALA A 62 -3.31 38.08 -6.52
CA ALA A 62 -3.12 37.58 -5.15
C ALA A 62 -4.34 36.76 -4.65
N LYS A 63 -5.55 37.21 -4.99
CA LYS A 63 -6.78 36.48 -4.66
C LYS A 63 -6.90 35.15 -5.44
N THR A 64 -6.56 35.17 -6.72
CA THR A 64 -6.56 33.95 -7.55
C THR A 64 -5.52 32.95 -7.06
N GLN A 65 -4.30 33.41 -6.76
CA GLN A 65 -3.23 32.59 -6.20
C GLN A 65 -3.60 32.01 -4.82
N SER A 66 -4.29 32.80 -3.97
CA SER A 66 -4.79 32.32 -2.68
C SER A 66 -5.87 31.23 -2.84
N ALA A 67 -6.79 31.39 -3.79
CA ALA A 67 -7.82 30.40 -4.07
C ALA A 67 -7.22 29.10 -4.64
N GLU A 68 -6.24 29.22 -5.53
CA GLU A 68 -5.49 28.08 -6.06
C GLU A 68 -4.71 27.36 -4.93
N ALA A 69 -4.00 28.08 -4.09
CA ALA A 69 -3.29 27.52 -2.95
C ALA A 69 -4.25 26.77 -1.99
N SER A 70 -5.42 27.31 -1.72
CA SER A 70 -6.45 26.63 -0.91
C SER A 70 -6.90 25.32 -1.55
N LYS A 71 -7.15 25.33 -2.86
CA LYS A 71 -7.53 24.13 -3.61
C LYS A 71 -6.44 23.05 -3.56
N TYR A 72 -5.16 23.44 -3.64
CA TYR A 72 -4.04 22.50 -3.49
C TYR A 72 -3.93 21.95 -2.08
N CYS A 73 -4.12 22.78 -1.06
CA CYS A 73 -4.16 22.29 0.31
C CYS A 73 -5.26 21.25 0.52
N GLU A 74 -6.45 21.47 -0.01
CA GLU A 74 -7.55 20.49 0.05
C GLU A 74 -7.20 19.19 -0.66
N GLN A 75 -6.60 19.26 -1.85
CA GLN A 75 -6.15 18.07 -2.57
C GLN A 75 -5.05 17.30 -1.83
N MET A 76 -4.10 18.01 -1.21
CA MET A 76 -3.06 17.39 -0.40
C MET A 76 -3.63 16.74 0.87
N MET A 77 -4.61 17.36 1.51
CA MET A 77 -5.30 16.78 2.67
C MET A 77 -6.06 15.51 2.27
N ALA A 78 -6.80 15.54 1.16
CA ALA A 78 -7.47 14.35 0.63
C ALA A 78 -6.50 13.21 0.32
N GLY A 79 -5.34 13.53 -0.27
CA GLY A 79 -4.28 12.56 -0.52
C GLY A 79 -3.67 11.98 0.76
N ALA A 80 -3.47 12.81 1.78
CA ALA A 80 -3.00 12.37 3.09
C ALA A 80 -4.00 11.40 3.74
N ASP A 81 -5.29 11.71 3.69
CA ASP A 81 -6.35 10.84 4.20
C ASP A 81 -6.40 9.50 3.47
N GLN A 82 -6.21 9.51 2.14
CA GLN A 82 -6.10 8.31 1.34
C GLN A 82 -4.90 7.45 1.76
N CYS A 83 -3.73 8.04 1.99
CA CYS A 83 -2.55 7.34 2.49
C CYS A 83 -2.79 6.71 3.86
N VAL A 84 -3.48 7.41 4.75
CA VAL A 84 -3.86 6.87 6.06
C VAL A 84 -4.81 5.68 5.91
N ALA A 85 -5.79 5.77 5.02
CA ALA A 85 -6.74 4.69 4.73
C ALA A 85 -6.03 3.45 4.16
N ILE A 86 -5.11 3.64 3.21
CA ILE A 86 -4.30 2.57 2.61
C ILE A 86 -3.45 1.89 3.70
N ARG A 87 -2.75 2.67 4.52
CA ARG A 87 -1.94 2.14 5.62
C ARG A 87 -2.79 1.30 6.58
N ARG A 88 -3.95 1.81 6.99
CA ARG A 88 -4.87 1.09 7.86
C ARG A 88 -5.32 -0.24 7.24
N ARG A 89 -5.68 -0.23 5.96
CA ARG A 89 -6.07 -1.44 5.23
C ARG A 89 -4.93 -2.46 5.15
N SER A 90 -3.71 -2.01 4.88
CA SER A 90 -2.52 -2.85 4.84
C SER A 90 -2.24 -3.53 6.19
N TYR A 91 -2.40 -2.80 7.31
CA TYR A 91 -2.28 -3.39 8.65
C TYR A 91 -3.36 -4.45 8.91
N MET A 92 -4.58 -4.24 8.45
CA MET A 92 -5.66 -5.24 8.60
C MET A 92 -5.34 -6.51 7.79
N PHE A 93 -4.85 -6.37 6.56
CA PHE A 93 -4.40 -7.51 5.74
C PHE A 93 -3.26 -8.26 6.41
N HIS A 94 -2.25 -7.55 6.91
CA HIS A 94 -1.14 -8.15 7.64
C HIS A 94 -1.63 -8.92 8.89
N ALA A 95 -2.51 -8.33 9.68
CA ALA A 95 -3.07 -8.99 10.86
C ALA A 95 -3.88 -10.24 10.51
N LEU A 96 -4.66 -10.20 9.40
CA LEU A 96 -5.40 -11.35 8.92
C LEU A 96 -4.46 -12.48 8.46
N LEU A 97 -3.44 -12.15 7.67
CA LEU A 97 -2.44 -13.11 7.23
C LEU A 97 -1.69 -13.73 8.40
N ALA A 98 -1.24 -12.93 9.37
CA ALA A 98 -0.57 -13.43 10.57
C ALA A 98 -1.47 -14.39 11.38
N ARG A 99 -2.77 -14.11 11.46
CA ARG A 99 -3.73 -14.99 12.14
C ARG A 99 -3.97 -16.30 11.38
N LEU A 100 -3.98 -16.26 10.05
CA LEU A 100 -4.09 -17.44 9.21
C LEU A 100 -2.81 -18.28 9.27
N ASP A 101 -1.65 -17.64 9.21
CA ASP A 101 -0.34 -18.31 9.29
C ASP A 101 -0.16 -19.02 10.63
N ALA A 102 -0.53 -18.37 11.74
CA ALA A 102 -0.49 -18.96 13.07
C ALA A 102 -1.34 -20.24 13.21
N LYS A 103 -2.38 -20.41 12.38
CA LYS A 103 -3.19 -21.63 12.29
C LYS A 103 -2.62 -22.62 11.29
N PHE A 104 -2.04 -22.13 10.20
CA PHE A 104 -1.58 -22.94 9.10
C PHE A 104 -0.28 -23.69 9.45
N LEU A 105 0.67 -23.05 10.10
CA LEU A 105 1.96 -23.66 10.45
C LEU A 105 1.81 -24.92 11.30
N PRO A 106 1.02 -24.95 12.39
CA PRO A 106 0.78 -26.21 13.14
C PRO A 106 0.13 -27.29 12.28
N SER A 107 -0.79 -26.92 11.36
CA SER A 107 -1.42 -27.89 10.46
C SER A 107 -0.43 -28.54 9.49
N ILE A 108 0.57 -27.81 9.02
CA ILE A 108 1.65 -28.36 8.18
C ILE A 108 2.47 -29.40 8.96
N LEU A 109 2.85 -29.09 10.21
CA LEU A 109 3.60 -30.01 11.04
C LEU A 109 2.79 -31.28 11.33
N GLU A 110 1.49 -31.16 11.55
CA GLU A 110 0.60 -32.30 11.74
C GLU A 110 0.46 -33.14 10.47
N MET A 111 0.34 -32.51 9.29
CA MET A 111 0.34 -33.22 8.01
C MET A 111 1.65 -33.99 7.78
N GLU A 112 2.79 -33.39 8.12
CA GLU A 112 4.07 -34.09 8.04
C GLU A 112 4.09 -35.35 8.95
N ASN A 113 3.55 -35.25 10.15
CA ASN A 113 3.42 -36.38 11.06
C ASN A 113 2.46 -37.45 10.53
N ILE A 114 1.34 -37.06 9.93
CA ILE A 114 0.39 -37.98 9.28
C ILE A 114 1.10 -38.78 8.17
N ILE A 115 1.85 -38.10 7.30
CA ILE A 115 2.60 -38.75 6.23
C ILE A 115 3.64 -39.73 6.79
N LYS A 116 4.31 -39.40 7.87
CA LYS A 116 5.28 -40.31 8.51
C LYS A 116 4.65 -41.53 9.16
N THR A 117 3.42 -41.42 9.67
CA THR A 117 2.75 -42.48 10.42
C THR A 117 1.78 -43.30 9.59
N GLU A 118 1.12 -42.69 8.61
CA GLU A 118 0.07 -43.32 7.80
C GLU A 118 0.48 -43.53 6.32
N GLY A 119 1.69 -43.04 5.94
CA GLY A 119 2.20 -43.13 4.58
C GLY A 119 1.70 -41.98 3.69
N THR A 120 1.72 -42.17 2.37
CA THR A 120 1.38 -41.17 1.36
C THR A 120 0.07 -41.40 0.65
N ASP A 121 -0.58 -42.57 0.90
CA ASP A 121 -1.84 -42.89 0.26
C ASP A 121 -3.03 -42.33 1.02
N TYR A 122 -3.60 -41.24 0.52
CA TYR A 122 -4.75 -40.55 1.12
C TYR A 122 -5.96 -41.48 1.32
N SER A 123 -6.11 -42.49 0.49
CA SER A 123 -7.25 -43.43 0.61
C SER A 123 -7.22 -44.20 1.93
N GLN A 124 -6.03 -44.51 2.42
CA GLN A 124 -5.76 -45.28 3.63
C GLN A 124 -5.77 -44.42 4.92
N PHE A 125 -5.80 -43.08 4.81
CA PHE A 125 -5.78 -42.22 5.96
C PHE A 125 -7.02 -42.39 6.83
N ARG A 126 -6.79 -42.28 8.16
CA ARG A 126 -7.87 -42.24 9.14
C ARG A 126 -8.76 -41.01 8.90
N GLN A 127 -10.03 -41.11 9.29
CA GLN A 127 -10.99 -40.02 9.11
C GLN A 127 -10.55 -38.69 9.78
N GLU A 128 -9.87 -38.79 10.91
CA GLU A 128 -9.33 -37.59 11.59
C GLU A 128 -8.19 -36.94 10.81
N SER A 129 -7.28 -37.73 10.28
CA SER A 129 -6.20 -37.30 9.41
C SER A 129 -6.73 -36.59 8.14
N LYS A 130 -7.78 -37.18 7.54
CA LYS A 130 -8.48 -36.54 6.39
C LYS A 130 -9.10 -35.19 6.75
N LYS A 131 -9.68 -35.04 7.96
CA LYS A 131 -10.22 -33.76 8.44
C LYS A 131 -9.11 -32.72 8.65
N THR A 132 -7.99 -33.11 9.25
CA THR A 132 -6.82 -32.24 9.43
C THR A 132 -6.29 -31.71 8.10
N ILE A 133 -6.12 -32.60 7.12
CA ILE A 133 -5.67 -32.24 5.76
C ILE A 133 -6.68 -31.30 5.09
N ALA A 134 -7.98 -31.57 5.19
CA ALA A 134 -9.02 -30.73 4.63
C ALA A 134 -9.03 -29.33 5.29
N ALA A 135 -8.84 -29.25 6.61
CA ALA A 135 -8.74 -27.99 7.32
C ALA A 135 -7.49 -27.19 6.91
N ALA A 136 -6.34 -27.85 6.77
CA ALA A 136 -5.12 -27.23 6.27
C ALA A 136 -5.30 -26.70 4.84
N ALA A 137 -5.88 -27.49 3.94
CA ALA A 137 -6.17 -27.08 2.57
C ALA A 137 -7.13 -25.87 2.52
N SER A 138 -8.17 -25.85 3.36
CA SER A 138 -9.08 -24.71 3.47
C SER A 138 -8.37 -23.46 3.97
N THR A 139 -7.46 -23.61 4.94
CA THR A 139 -6.67 -22.48 5.44
C THR A 139 -5.72 -21.94 4.38
N ALA A 140 -5.05 -22.83 3.64
CA ALA A 140 -4.19 -22.46 2.50
C ALA A 140 -4.98 -21.72 1.41
N ALA A 141 -6.19 -22.20 1.08
CA ALA A 141 -7.08 -21.52 0.14
C ALA A 141 -7.48 -20.11 0.63
N SER A 142 -7.71 -19.96 1.93
CA SER A 142 -8.01 -18.66 2.54
C SER A 142 -6.82 -17.70 2.48
N ILE A 143 -5.60 -18.18 2.77
CA ILE A 143 -4.36 -17.39 2.63
C ILE A 143 -4.20 -16.95 1.18
N LYS A 144 -4.36 -17.87 0.23
CA LYS A 144 -4.28 -17.56 -1.20
C LYS A 144 -5.29 -16.49 -1.60
N ALA A 145 -6.55 -16.60 -1.16
CA ALA A 145 -7.58 -15.60 -1.46
C ALA A 145 -7.22 -14.20 -0.93
N VAL A 146 -6.60 -14.11 0.26
CA VAL A 146 -6.12 -12.84 0.80
C VAL A 146 -4.98 -12.28 -0.04
N LEU A 147 -4.01 -13.12 -0.42
CA LEU A 147 -2.84 -12.70 -1.21
C LEU A 147 -3.22 -12.28 -2.64
N ASP A 148 -4.20 -12.96 -3.24
CA ASP A 148 -4.66 -12.64 -4.59
C ASP A 148 -5.60 -11.43 -4.63
N THR A 149 -6.06 -10.92 -3.47
CA THR A 149 -6.96 -9.76 -3.43
C THR A 149 -6.18 -8.47 -3.62
N PRO A 150 -6.41 -7.70 -4.69
CA PRO A 150 -5.73 -6.44 -4.92
C PRO A 150 -6.16 -5.42 -3.86
N LEU A 151 -5.18 -4.78 -3.22
CA LEU A 151 -5.43 -3.76 -2.22
C LEU A 151 -5.82 -2.44 -2.86
N LEU A 152 -5.14 -2.10 -3.97
CA LEU A 152 -5.29 -0.85 -4.71
C LEU A 152 -5.76 -1.13 -6.14
N ALA A 153 -6.60 -0.26 -6.65
CA ALA A 153 -6.96 -0.17 -8.05
C ALA A 153 -5.88 0.60 -8.84
N GLU A 154 -5.98 0.64 -10.16
CA GLU A 154 -5.01 1.32 -11.03
C GLU A 154 -4.92 2.83 -10.76
N ASP A 155 -5.99 3.45 -10.26
CA ASP A 155 -6.04 4.85 -9.87
C ASP A 155 -5.48 5.13 -8.46
N GLY A 156 -4.98 4.10 -7.76
CA GLY A 156 -4.45 4.20 -6.41
C GLY A 156 -5.52 4.20 -5.31
N SER A 157 -6.80 4.08 -5.63
CA SER A 157 -7.87 3.94 -4.65
C SER A 157 -7.92 2.53 -4.04
N LEU A 158 -8.53 2.42 -2.86
CA LEU A 158 -8.78 1.11 -2.24
C LEU A 158 -9.85 0.35 -3.02
N THR A 159 -9.60 -0.94 -3.26
CA THR A 159 -10.55 -1.80 -3.98
C THR A 159 -11.75 -2.18 -3.13
N LEU A 160 -12.90 -2.38 -3.77
CA LEU A 160 -14.10 -2.91 -3.13
C LEU A 160 -13.91 -4.38 -2.68
N GLU A 161 -13.10 -5.13 -3.42
CA GLU A 161 -12.73 -6.51 -3.10
C GLU A 161 -12.01 -6.59 -1.76
N SER A 162 -11.04 -5.70 -1.54
CA SER A 162 -10.32 -5.62 -0.26
C SER A 162 -11.24 -5.23 0.90
N GLU A 163 -12.25 -4.40 0.67
CA GLU A 163 -13.25 -4.04 1.68
C GLU A 163 -14.16 -5.21 2.04
N LYS A 164 -14.69 -5.90 1.03
CA LYS A 164 -15.54 -7.08 1.23
C LYS A 164 -14.81 -8.19 1.98
N LEU A 165 -13.54 -8.42 1.63
CA LEU A 165 -12.72 -9.43 2.29
C LEU A 165 -12.53 -9.11 3.78
N MET A 166 -12.29 -7.85 4.14
CA MET A 166 -12.16 -7.45 5.54
C MET A 166 -13.47 -7.61 6.31
N LYS A 167 -14.59 -7.18 5.75
CA LYS A 167 -15.92 -7.35 6.36
C LYS A 167 -16.24 -8.84 6.61
N ASN A 168 -15.96 -9.70 5.63
CA ASN A 168 -16.21 -11.14 5.76
C ASN A 168 -15.28 -11.82 6.77
N SER A 169 -14.11 -11.24 7.04
CA SER A 169 -13.13 -11.76 8.00
C SER A 169 -13.38 -11.32 9.45
N GLY A 170 -14.45 -10.53 9.69
CA GLY A 170 -14.84 -10.05 11.03
C GLY A 170 -13.88 -8.99 11.59
N MET A 171 -13.27 -8.21 10.71
CA MET A 171 -12.38 -7.08 11.05
C MET A 171 -13.01 -5.73 10.66
#